data_4a2572ce66c28086cea94779e2101f93
#
_entry.id   4a2572ce66c28086cea94779e2101f93
#
_cell.length_a   1.000
_cell.length_b   1.000
_cell.length_c   1.000
_cell.angle_alpha   90.00
_cell.angle_beta   90.00
_cell.angle_gamma   90.00
#
_symmetry.space_group_name_H-M   'P 1'
#
loop_
_entity.id
_entity.type
_entity.pdbx_description
1 polymer ?
#
loop_
_entity_poly.entity_id
_entity_poly.type
_entity_poly.pdbx_seq_one_letter_code
_entity_poly.pdbx_strand_id
1 'polypeptide(L)'
;MPTTPATAAQISPEITSNGVQPSGAPAPIMLELVDEEGRTIGTAEKLAAHQAPGRLHRAFSVFLFDESGRLLLQRRALGKYHSPGVWSNTCCGHPYPGEAPFAAAARRTFEELGVSPTLLAEAGTVRYNHPDPASGLVEQEFNHLFVGLVQAAPRPDPEEIESTDFVTAEELVERHAAAPFSAWFMTVLDAARPAIRELTGPSGGW
;
A
#
# COMPACT_ATOMS: atom_id res chain seq x y z
N MET A 1 4.31 7.68 -90.42
CA MET A 1 3.61 6.93 -89.36
C MET A 1 4.29 7.30 -88.08
N PRO A 2 3.66 8.11 -87.18
CA PRO A 2 4.27 8.52 -85.96
C PRO A 2 4.01 7.49 -84.85
N THR A 3 5.03 7.15 -84.12
CA THR A 3 5.03 6.29 -82.91
C THR A 3 4.64 7.10 -81.72
N THR A 4 3.62 6.63 -81.01
CA THR A 4 3.12 7.19 -79.73
C THR A 4 4.06 6.83 -78.58
N PRO A 5 4.44 7.75 -77.64
CA PRO A 5 5.17 7.39 -76.45
C PRO A 5 4.22 6.92 -75.35
N ALA A 6 4.62 5.86 -74.63
CA ALA A 6 3.95 5.29 -73.50
C ALA A 6 4.00 6.21 -72.29
N THR A 7 2.87 6.42 -71.60
CA THR A 7 2.68 7.19 -70.38
C THR A 7 3.22 6.40 -69.17
N ALA A 8 4.19 6.95 -68.48
CA ALA A 8 4.68 6.40 -67.22
C ALA A 8 3.68 6.71 -66.09
N ALA A 9 3.17 5.67 -65.46
CA ALA A 9 2.36 5.79 -64.25
C ALA A 9 3.24 6.15 -63.07
N GLN A 10 2.99 7.32 -62.43
CA GLN A 10 3.59 7.71 -61.17
C GLN A 10 2.88 6.96 -60.05
N ILE A 11 3.66 6.14 -59.30
CA ILE A 11 3.23 5.51 -58.07
C ILE A 11 3.65 6.47 -56.95
N SER A 12 2.68 7.13 -56.31
CA SER A 12 2.90 7.90 -55.07
C SER A 12 2.89 6.93 -53.90
N PRO A 13 3.86 6.97 -52.98
CA PRO A 13 3.77 6.22 -51.75
C PRO A 13 2.83 6.92 -50.80
N GLU A 14 1.70 6.28 -50.47
CA GLU A 14 0.90 6.67 -49.30
C GLU A 14 1.70 6.38 -48.01
N ILE A 15 2.15 7.44 -47.38
CA ILE A 15 2.70 7.38 -45.99
C ILE A 15 1.49 7.29 -45.08
N THR A 16 1.12 6.08 -44.66
CA THR A 16 0.22 5.87 -43.53
C THR A 16 0.98 6.30 -42.25
N SER A 17 0.68 7.48 -41.78
CA SER A 17 1.07 7.92 -40.42
C SER A 17 0.31 7.11 -39.40
N ASN A 18 0.93 6.05 -38.89
CA ASN A 18 0.50 5.41 -37.66
C ASN A 18 0.65 6.44 -36.54
N GLY A 19 -0.44 7.11 -36.24
CA GLY A 19 -0.54 7.99 -35.05
C GLY A 19 -0.39 7.17 -33.79
N VAL A 20 0.81 7.14 -33.25
CA VAL A 20 1.04 6.75 -31.86
C VAL A 20 0.39 7.84 -31.01
N GLN A 21 -0.78 7.58 -30.51
CA GLN A 21 -1.39 8.40 -29.46
C GLN A 21 -0.54 8.24 -28.19
N PRO A 22 -0.04 9.30 -27.56
CA PRO A 22 0.55 9.22 -26.24
C PRO A 22 -0.59 9.01 -25.25
N SER A 23 -0.85 7.76 -24.88
CA SER A 23 -1.71 7.45 -23.75
C SER A 23 -0.91 7.75 -22.47
N GLY A 24 -0.99 8.99 -21.99
CA GLY A 24 -0.26 9.47 -20.81
C GLY A 24 -0.94 9.14 -19.47
N ALA A 25 -1.87 8.19 -19.41
CA ALA A 25 -2.38 7.71 -18.13
C ALA A 25 -1.42 6.66 -17.56
N PRO A 26 -1.02 6.76 -16.27
CA PRO A 26 -0.22 5.73 -15.63
C PRO A 26 -0.94 4.39 -15.69
N ALA A 27 -0.17 3.31 -15.86
CA ALA A 27 -0.74 1.96 -15.88
C ALA A 27 -1.52 1.70 -14.58
N PRO A 28 -2.68 1.01 -14.62
CA PRO A 28 -3.47 0.73 -13.45
C PRO A 28 -2.69 -0.14 -12.47
N ILE A 29 -2.78 0.19 -11.18
CA ILE A 29 -2.19 -0.61 -10.12
C ILE A 29 -3.02 -1.88 -9.96
N MET A 30 -2.38 -3.04 -10.15
CA MET A 30 -3.02 -4.34 -10.01
C MET A 30 -2.73 -4.95 -8.65
N LEU A 31 -3.75 -5.55 -8.03
CA LEU A 31 -3.68 -6.27 -6.77
C LEU A 31 -3.88 -7.77 -6.98
N GLU A 32 -3.28 -8.60 -6.13
CA GLU A 32 -3.58 -10.02 -6.08
C GLU A 32 -4.88 -10.28 -5.33
N LEU A 33 -5.82 -10.93 -5.99
CA LEU A 33 -7.00 -11.51 -5.35
C LEU A 33 -6.63 -12.85 -4.75
N VAL A 34 -7.13 -13.10 -3.53
CA VAL A 34 -6.85 -14.33 -2.80
C VAL A 34 -8.12 -14.99 -2.30
N ASP A 35 -8.03 -16.29 -2.00
CA ASP A 35 -9.06 -17.00 -1.26
C ASP A 35 -8.90 -16.82 0.26
N GLU A 36 -9.75 -17.48 1.03
CA GLU A 36 -9.76 -17.37 2.50
C GLU A 36 -8.49 -17.91 3.17
N GLU A 37 -7.73 -18.75 2.48
CA GLU A 37 -6.44 -19.30 2.91
C GLU A 37 -5.24 -18.47 2.40
N GLY A 38 -5.50 -17.37 1.69
CA GLY A 38 -4.47 -16.48 1.16
C GLY A 38 -3.80 -16.99 -0.12
N ARG A 39 -4.37 -17.98 -0.80
CA ARG A 39 -3.86 -18.47 -2.09
C ARG A 39 -4.34 -17.54 -3.21
N THR A 40 -3.44 -17.19 -4.12
CA THR A 40 -3.74 -16.32 -5.26
C THR A 40 -4.77 -16.98 -6.18
N ILE A 41 -5.87 -16.28 -6.47
CA ILE A 41 -6.95 -16.74 -7.37
C ILE A 41 -7.11 -15.84 -8.60
N GLY A 42 -6.35 -14.76 -8.71
CA GLY A 42 -6.41 -13.83 -9.83
C GLY A 42 -5.87 -12.46 -9.47
N THR A 43 -6.20 -11.48 -10.30
CA THR A 43 -5.84 -10.07 -10.07
C THR A 43 -7.03 -9.15 -10.35
N ALA A 44 -7.00 -7.94 -9.78
CA ALA A 44 -7.94 -6.87 -10.09
C ALA A 44 -7.24 -5.52 -10.04
N GLU A 45 -7.78 -4.55 -10.75
CA GLU A 45 -7.37 -3.17 -10.60
C GLU A 45 -7.70 -2.68 -9.18
N LYS A 46 -6.80 -1.86 -8.60
CA LYS A 46 -6.87 -1.47 -7.18
C LYS A 46 -8.21 -0.87 -6.80
N LEU A 47 -8.71 0.12 -7.53
CA LEU A 47 -9.98 0.75 -7.23
C LEU A 47 -11.15 -0.25 -7.36
N ALA A 48 -11.13 -1.09 -8.38
CA ALA A 48 -12.17 -2.11 -8.58
C ALA A 48 -12.19 -3.16 -7.46
N ALA A 49 -11.04 -3.49 -6.86
CA ALA A 49 -10.97 -4.41 -5.72
C ALA A 49 -11.58 -3.80 -4.44
N HIS A 50 -11.52 -2.47 -4.29
CA HIS A 50 -12.07 -1.75 -3.14
C HIS A 50 -13.51 -1.28 -3.31
N GLN A 51 -14.08 -1.31 -4.52
CA GLN A 51 -15.50 -1.00 -4.73
C GLN A 51 -16.40 -2.01 -4.00
N ALA A 52 -17.47 -1.51 -3.35
CA ALA A 52 -18.42 -2.37 -2.64
C ALA A 52 -18.98 -3.49 -3.54
N PRO A 53 -19.09 -4.74 -3.05
CA PRO A 53 -18.93 -5.18 -1.65
C PRO A 53 -17.47 -5.42 -1.22
N GLY A 54 -16.49 -5.07 -2.02
CA GLY A 54 -15.07 -5.39 -1.87
C GLY A 54 -14.72 -6.76 -2.46
N ARG A 55 -13.43 -6.97 -2.75
CA ARG A 55 -12.89 -8.25 -3.18
C ARG A 55 -11.70 -8.59 -2.29
N LEU A 56 -11.67 -9.82 -1.75
CA LEU A 56 -10.57 -10.23 -0.88
C LEU A 56 -9.26 -10.21 -1.66
N HIS A 57 -8.32 -9.38 -1.21
CA HIS A 57 -7.04 -9.18 -1.86
C HIS A 57 -5.90 -9.16 -0.84
N ARG A 58 -4.68 -9.40 -1.33
CA ARG A 58 -3.47 -9.46 -0.53
C ARG A 58 -3.01 -8.07 -0.12
N ALA A 59 -2.72 -7.92 1.18
CA ALA A 59 -2.18 -6.69 1.74
C ALA A 59 -1.10 -6.97 2.78
N PHE A 60 -0.45 -5.93 3.25
CA PHE A 60 0.47 -6.01 4.39
C PHE A 60 0.33 -4.79 5.31
N SER A 61 0.70 -4.99 6.57
CA SER A 61 0.83 -3.94 7.58
C SER A 61 2.15 -4.08 8.33
N VAL A 62 2.84 -2.96 8.55
CA VAL A 62 4.13 -2.89 9.23
C VAL A 62 4.00 -2.07 10.51
N PHE A 63 4.61 -2.56 11.58
CA PHE A 63 4.75 -1.87 12.86
C PHE A 63 6.23 -1.77 13.20
N LEU A 64 6.81 -0.57 13.10
CA LEU A 64 8.21 -0.32 13.46
C LEU A 64 8.30 0.38 14.81
N PHE A 65 9.25 -0.08 15.60
CA PHE A 65 9.55 0.46 16.91
C PHE A 65 10.94 1.06 16.95
N ASP A 66 11.11 2.10 17.74
CA ASP A 66 12.45 2.59 18.07
C ASP A 66 13.09 1.77 19.21
N GLU A 67 14.33 2.09 19.55
CA GLU A 67 15.08 1.41 20.63
C GLU A 67 14.44 1.59 22.03
N SER A 68 13.56 2.57 22.18
CA SER A 68 12.80 2.81 23.41
C SER A 68 11.47 2.06 23.45
N GLY A 69 11.15 1.26 22.42
CA GLY A 69 9.92 0.50 22.30
C GLY A 69 8.70 1.37 21.93
N ARG A 70 8.91 2.58 21.37
CA ARG A 70 7.83 3.44 20.87
C ARG A 70 7.49 3.08 19.44
N LEU A 71 6.19 2.97 19.13
CA LEU A 71 5.66 2.69 17.81
C LEU A 71 5.73 3.92 16.91
N LEU A 72 6.28 3.77 15.71
CA LEU A 72 6.21 4.77 14.66
C LEU A 72 4.83 4.73 13.98
N LEU A 73 4.05 5.78 14.20
CA LEU A 73 2.79 6.03 13.50
C LEU A 73 3.01 6.95 12.31
N GLN A 74 2.16 6.83 11.29
CA GLN A 74 2.02 7.80 10.22
C GLN A 74 0.65 8.49 10.26
N ARG A 75 0.61 9.76 9.88
CA ARG A 75 -0.61 10.46 9.50
C ARG A 75 -0.67 10.53 7.98
N ARG A 76 -1.72 9.96 7.41
CA ARG A 76 -1.88 9.86 5.96
C ARG A 76 -2.02 11.25 5.33
N ALA A 77 -1.40 11.46 4.15
CA ALA A 77 -1.48 12.72 3.45
C ALA A 77 -2.95 13.08 3.12
N LEU A 78 -3.27 14.37 3.15
CA LEU A 78 -4.61 14.89 2.88
C LEU A 78 -5.06 14.66 1.43
N GLY A 79 -4.11 14.48 0.50
CA GLY A 79 -4.37 14.17 -0.91
C GLY A 79 -4.75 12.72 -1.20
N LYS A 80 -4.75 11.83 -0.22
CA LYS A 80 -5.13 10.42 -0.43
C LYS A 80 -6.63 10.30 -0.71
N TYR A 81 -6.99 9.53 -1.74
CA TYR A 81 -8.39 9.30 -2.12
C TYR A 81 -9.17 8.44 -1.11
N HIS A 82 -8.46 7.72 -0.25
CA HIS A 82 -9.02 6.84 0.78
C HIS A 82 -8.40 7.15 2.13
N SER A 83 -9.26 7.36 3.15
CA SER A 83 -8.87 7.69 4.53
C SER A 83 -7.80 8.81 4.62
N PRO A 84 -8.02 10.02 4.04
CA PRO A 84 -7.08 11.13 4.12
C PRO A 84 -6.99 11.68 5.56
N GLY A 85 -5.77 12.08 5.97
CA GLY A 85 -5.54 12.81 7.22
C GLY A 85 -5.72 12.00 8.51
N VAL A 86 -5.99 10.69 8.44
CA VAL A 86 -6.13 9.83 9.62
C VAL A 86 -4.78 9.23 10.02
N TRP A 87 -4.64 8.89 11.30
CA TRP A 87 -3.50 8.14 11.81
C TRP A 87 -3.59 6.66 11.43
N SER A 88 -2.44 6.02 11.26
CA SER A 88 -2.33 4.60 10.93
C SER A 88 -1.02 4.02 11.47
N ASN A 89 -0.85 2.70 11.35
CA ASN A 89 0.41 2.01 11.62
C ASN A 89 1.54 2.53 10.72
N THR A 90 2.75 2.08 10.96
CA THR A 90 3.96 2.61 10.30
C THR A 90 3.87 2.65 8.79
N CYS A 91 3.46 1.54 8.17
CA CYS A 91 3.25 1.44 6.73
C CYS A 91 2.21 0.36 6.45
N CYS A 92 1.39 0.55 5.44
CA CYS A 92 0.48 -0.47 4.92
C CYS A 92 0.32 -0.32 3.41
N GLY A 93 0.01 -1.42 2.74
CA GLY A 93 -0.15 -1.41 1.29
C GLY A 93 -0.32 -2.80 0.71
N HIS A 94 -0.11 -2.88 -0.59
CA HIS A 94 -0.36 -4.09 -1.35
C HIS A 94 0.91 -4.53 -2.08
N PRO A 95 1.25 -5.81 -2.02
CA PRO A 95 2.27 -6.37 -2.91
C PRO A 95 1.84 -6.24 -4.38
N TYR A 96 2.80 -6.03 -5.26
CA TYR A 96 2.53 -6.23 -6.69
C TYR A 96 2.20 -7.71 -6.96
N PRO A 97 1.45 -8.04 -8.02
CA PRO A 97 1.21 -9.41 -8.40
C PRO A 97 2.52 -10.22 -8.51
N GLY A 98 2.62 -11.30 -7.73
CA GLY A 98 3.82 -12.13 -7.62
C GLY A 98 4.93 -11.59 -6.71
N GLU A 99 4.78 -10.42 -6.11
CA GLU A 99 5.72 -9.90 -5.12
C GLU A 99 5.48 -10.54 -3.75
N ALA A 100 6.55 -10.99 -3.09
CA ALA A 100 6.45 -11.50 -1.73
C ALA A 100 6.01 -10.38 -0.77
N PRO A 101 5.04 -10.61 0.15
CA PRO A 101 4.56 -9.60 1.09
C PRO A 101 5.68 -8.94 1.92
N PHE A 102 6.69 -9.71 2.33
CA PHE A 102 7.86 -9.20 3.03
C PHE A 102 8.65 -8.19 2.18
N ALA A 103 8.87 -8.50 0.90
CA ALA A 103 9.59 -7.60 -0.01
C ALA A 103 8.80 -6.31 -0.24
N ALA A 104 7.48 -6.41 -0.44
CA ALA A 104 6.59 -5.27 -0.57
C ALA A 104 6.59 -4.39 0.69
N ALA A 105 6.54 -4.99 1.88
CA ALA A 105 6.58 -4.28 3.15
C ALA A 105 7.89 -3.49 3.30
N ALA A 106 9.04 -4.10 3.02
CA ALA A 106 10.34 -3.43 3.08
C ALA A 106 10.44 -2.29 2.03
N ARG A 107 10.05 -2.56 0.79
CA ARG A 107 10.07 -1.59 -0.30
C ARG A 107 9.20 -0.37 0.02
N ARG A 108 7.93 -0.58 0.38
CA ARG A 108 7.00 0.52 0.67
C ARG A 108 7.38 1.32 1.91
N THR A 109 7.92 0.67 2.95
CA THR A 109 8.46 1.38 4.11
C THR A 109 9.56 2.35 3.70
N PHE A 110 10.46 1.94 2.79
CA PHE A 110 11.49 2.83 2.27
C PHE A 110 10.90 3.93 1.38
N GLU A 111 9.98 3.60 0.47
CA GLU A 111 9.36 4.58 -0.44
C GLU A 111 8.58 5.64 0.33
N GLU A 112 7.76 5.25 1.31
CA GLU A 112 6.88 6.17 2.05
C GLU A 112 7.59 6.95 3.16
N LEU A 113 8.55 6.30 3.85
CA LEU A 113 9.16 6.85 5.07
C LEU A 113 10.66 7.18 4.93
N GLY A 114 11.29 6.78 3.84
CA GLY A 114 12.73 6.97 3.62
C GLY A 114 13.61 6.20 4.60
N VAL A 115 13.08 5.18 5.29
CA VAL A 115 13.82 4.35 6.24
C VAL A 115 13.79 2.88 5.83
N SER A 116 14.90 2.19 6.13
CA SER A 116 14.96 0.74 6.06
C SER A 116 14.96 0.18 7.48
N PRO A 117 14.06 -0.77 7.81
CA PRO A 117 14.09 -1.43 9.11
C PRO A 117 15.44 -2.11 9.37
N THR A 118 15.97 -2.01 10.57
CA THR A 118 17.17 -2.77 10.99
C THR A 118 16.83 -4.21 11.33
N LEU A 119 15.57 -4.46 11.67
CA LEU A 119 14.94 -5.75 11.82
C LEU A 119 13.53 -5.67 11.23
N LEU A 120 13.11 -6.67 10.48
CA LEU A 120 11.73 -6.86 10.05
C LEU A 120 11.42 -8.37 10.14
N ALA A 121 10.36 -8.72 10.85
CA ALA A 121 9.94 -10.10 11.07
C ALA A 121 8.43 -10.27 10.82
N GLU A 122 8.03 -11.46 10.38
CA GLU A 122 6.62 -11.81 10.24
C GLU A 122 5.92 -11.85 11.60
N ALA A 123 4.71 -11.30 11.66
CA ALA A 123 3.86 -11.23 12.85
C ALA A 123 2.51 -11.92 12.66
N GLY A 124 2.41 -12.78 11.64
CA GLY A 124 1.20 -13.52 11.31
C GLY A 124 0.37 -12.88 10.20
N THR A 125 -0.89 -13.30 10.11
CA THR A 125 -1.86 -12.80 9.13
C THR A 125 -3.20 -12.54 9.79
N VAL A 126 -3.99 -11.64 9.21
CA VAL A 126 -5.36 -11.37 9.63
C VAL A 126 -6.24 -11.10 8.41
N ARG A 127 -7.50 -11.52 8.46
CA ARG A 127 -8.52 -11.17 7.46
C ARG A 127 -9.51 -10.20 8.07
N TYR A 128 -9.91 -9.21 7.27
CA TYR A 128 -10.95 -8.27 7.67
C TYR A 128 -11.74 -7.77 6.46
N ASN A 129 -12.88 -7.17 6.79
CA ASN A 129 -13.73 -6.46 5.86
C ASN A 129 -14.21 -5.18 6.56
N HIS A 130 -13.62 -4.05 6.21
CA HIS A 130 -13.93 -2.74 6.79
C HIS A 130 -14.50 -1.82 5.71
N PRO A 131 -15.81 -1.60 5.66
CA PRO A 131 -16.39 -0.55 4.86
C PRO A 131 -15.92 0.84 5.36
N ASP A 132 -15.53 1.71 4.43
CA ASP A 132 -15.28 3.11 4.72
C ASP A 132 -16.49 3.95 4.29
N PRO A 133 -17.32 4.42 5.24
CA PRO A 133 -18.51 5.19 4.91
C PRO A 133 -18.21 6.53 4.22
N ALA A 134 -17.00 7.08 4.43
CA ALA A 134 -16.63 8.38 3.86
C ALA A 134 -16.33 8.28 2.36
N SER A 135 -15.66 7.22 1.92
CA SER A 135 -15.32 7.01 0.50
C SER A 135 -16.27 6.07 -0.22
N GLY A 136 -17.05 5.27 0.51
CA GLY A 136 -17.87 4.17 -0.04
C GLY A 136 -17.03 2.96 -0.50
N LEU A 137 -15.74 2.95 -0.18
CA LEU A 137 -14.82 1.85 -0.48
C LEU A 137 -14.82 0.81 0.64
N VAL A 138 -14.27 -0.36 0.35
CA VAL A 138 -14.21 -1.49 1.29
C VAL A 138 -12.81 -2.05 1.31
N GLU A 139 -12.21 -2.09 2.50
CA GLU A 139 -10.95 -2.79 2.77
C GLU A 139 -11.24 -4.24 3.11
N GLN A 140 -11.26 -5.11 2.10
CA GLN A 140 -11.42 -6.54 2.27
C GLN A 140 -10.11 -7.24 2.00
N GLU A 141 -9.34 -7.46 3.07
CA GLU A 141 -7.94 -7.83 2.96
C GLU A 141 -7.59 -9.15 3.65
N PHE A 142 -6.69 -9.90 3.01
CA PHE A 142 -5.84 -10.91 3.64
C PHE A 142 -4.50 -10.23 3.91
N ASN A 143 -4.33 -9.74 5.14
CA ASN A 143 -3.24 -8.86 5.50
C ASN A 143 -2.10 -9.61 6.19
N HIS A 144 -0.88 -9.50 5.65
CA HIS A 144 0.35 -10.03 6.23
C HIS A 144 0.94 -8.98 7.19
N LEU A 145 1.19 -9.39 8.43
CA LEU A 145 1.66 -8.50 9.49
C LEU A 145 3.15 -8.62 9.67
N PHE A 146 3.82 -7.49 9.84
CA PHE A 146 5.24 -7.40 10.08
C PHE A 146 5.52 -6.48 11.26
N VAL A 147 6.47 -6.89 12.11
CA VAL A 147 7.00 -6.08 13.22
C VAL A 147 8.49 -5.88 13.03
N GLY A 148 9.03 -4.77 13.49
CA GLY A 148 10.44 -4.51 13.30
C GLY A 148 10.98 -3.32 14.09
N LEU A 149 12.27 -3.06 13.89
CA LEU A 149 13.00 -1.97 14.53
C LEU A 149 13.47 -0.96 13.50
N VAL A 150 13.44 0.31 13.87
CA VAL A 150 13.99 1.42 13.09
C VAL A 150 14.88 2.30 13.97
N GLN A 151 16.05 2.66 13.46
CA GLN A 151 17.00 3.56 14.15
C GLN A 151 17.08 4.92 13.45
N ALA A 152 16.87 4.95 12.13
CA ALA A 152 16.92 6.18 11.36
C ALA A 152 15.66 7.01 11.56
N ALA A 153 15.82 8.34 11.62
CA ALA A 153 14.68 9.25 11.61
C ALA A 153 13.92 9.16 10.29
N PRO A 154 12.59 9.08 10.32
CA PRO A 154 11.76 9.06 9.11
C PRO A 154 11.97 10.33 8.26
N ARG A 155 11.93 10.14 6.95
CA ARG A 155 11.87 11.20 5.93
C ARG A 155 10.70 10.91 5.00
N PRO A 156 9.47 11.21 5.49
CA PRO A 156 8.26 10.82 4.77
C PRO A 156 8.14 11.51 3.41
N ASP A 157 7.61 10.77 2.43
CA ASP A 157 7.13 11.34 1.18
C ASP A 157 5.85 12.12 1.46
N PRO A 158 5.80 13.44 1.20
CA PRO A 158 4.64 14.27 1.50
C PRO A 158 3.39 13.93 0.66
N GLU A 159 3.54 13.21 -0.46
CA GLU A 159 2.40 12.71 -1.24
C GLU A 159 1.72 11.51 -0.54
N GLU A 160 2.45 10.80 0.31
CA GLU A 160 1.96 9.63 1.05
C GLU A 160 1.61 9.97 2.50
N ILE A 161 2.46 10.72 3.18
CA ILE A 161 2.43 10.94 4.64
C ILE A 161 2.55 12.42 4.96
N GLU A 162 1.60 12.95 5.72
CA GLU A 162 1.61 14.33 6.21
C GLU A 162 2.59 14.52 7.37
N SER A 163 2.61 13.57 8.32
CA SER A 163 3.48 13.60 9.49
C SER A 163 3.67 12.21 10.09
N THR A 164 4.72 12.07 10.89
CA THR A 164 5.00 10.86 11.67
C THR A 164 5.21 11.20 13.12
N ASP A 165 4.97 10.22 14.00
CA ASP A 165 5.24 10.36 15.43
C ASP A 165 5.59 9.02 16.07
N PHE A 166 6.44 9.03 17.10
CA PHE A 166 6.75 7.86 17.90
C PHE A 166 5.94 7.92 19.21
N VAL A 167 5.16 6.88 19.46
CA VAL A 167 4.26 6.81 20.62
C VAL A 167 4.51 5.58 21.49
N THR A 168 4.38 5.72 22.79
CA THR A 168 4.26 4.60 23.73
C THR A 168 2.87 3.96 23.61
N ALA A 169 2.68 2.79 24.22
CA ALA A 169 1.36 2.14 24.27
C ALA A 169 0.31 3.03 24.98
N GLU A 170 0.70 3.74 26.03
CA GLU A 170 -0.17 4.67 26.77
C GLU A 170 -0.57 5.87 25.90
N GLU A 171 0.40 6.53 25.28
CA GLU A 171 0.17 7.65 24.34
C GLU A 171 -0.67 7.24 23.14
N LEU A 172 -0.55 5.98 22.66
CA LEU A 172 -1.42 5.46 21.60
C LEU A 172 -2.88 5.41 22.04
N VAL A 173 -3.17 4.94 23.27
CA VAL A 173 -4.54 4.91 23.81
C VAL A 173 -5.14 6.32 23.86
N GLU A 174 -4.37 7.30 24.34
CA GLU A 174 -4.80 8.69 24.40
C GLU A 174 -5.04 9.26 23.00
N ARG A 175 -4.12 9.03 22.08
CA ARG A 175 -4.24 9.51 20.70
C ARG A 175 -5.42 8.87 19.96
N HIS A 176 -5.65 7.57 20.14
CA HIS A 176 -6.77 6.87 19.52
C HIS A 176 -8.12 7.37 20.03
N ALA A 177 -8.19 7.85 21.27
CA ALA A 177 -9.38 8.49 21.83
C ALA A 177 -9.58 9.93 21.32
N ALA A 178 -8.51 10.63 20.93
CA ALA A 178 -8.54 12.05 20.58
C ALA A 178 -8.52 12.34 19.07
N ALA A 179 -8.12 11.41 18.23
CA ALA A 179 -7.93 11.61 16.79
C ALA A 179 -8.42 10.42 15.97
N PRO A 180 -8.83 10.65 14.70
CA PRO A 180 -9.27 9.55 13.82
C PRO A 180 -8.09 8.67 13.40
N PHE A 181 -8.35 7.36 13.40
CA PHE A 181 -7.47 6.32 12.86
C PHE A 181 -8.11 5.61 11.68
N SER A 182 -7.27 4.97 10.86
CA SER A 182 -7.76 4.11 9.78
C SER A 182 -8.62 2.97 10.33
N ALA A 183 -9.66 2.57 9.58
CA ALA A 183 -10.65 1.60 10.04
C ALA A 183 -10.04 0.23 10.41
N TRP A 184 -8.96 -0.15 9.73
CA TRP A 184 -8.26 -1.42 9.95
C TRP A 184 -7.26 -1.39 11.13
N PHE A 185 -6.86 -0.19 11.61
CA PHE A 185 -5.73 -0.03 12.54
C PHE A 185 -5.80 -0.95 13.75
N MET A 186 -6.91 -0.93 14.49
CA MET A 186 -7.04 -1.77 15.70
C MET A 186 -7.05 -3.27 15.38
N THR A 187 -7.67 -3.67 14.25
CA THR A 187 -7.68 -5.06 13.81
C THR A 187 -6.28 -5.60 13.55
N VAL A 188 -5.45 -4.86 12.82
CA VAL A 188 -4.08 -5.28 12.51
C VAL A 188 -3.16 -5.17 13.73
N LEU A 189 -3.34 -4.15 14.59
CA LEU A 189 -2.59 -4.00 15.83
C LEU A 189 -2.86 -5.16 16.79
N ASP A 190 -4.13 -5.49 17.03
CA ASP A 190 -4.52 -6.57 17.95
C ASP A 190 -3.99 -7.92 17.47
N ALA A 191 -4.05 -8.18 16.16
CA ALA A 191 -3.49 -9.39 15.58
C ALA A 191 -1.96 -9.47 15.68
N ALA A 192 -1.25 -8.32 15.59
CA ALA A 192 0.20 -8.25 15.72
C ALA A 192 0.71 -8.25 17.17
N ARG A 193 -0.15 -8.01 18.18
CA ARG A 193 0.25 -7.86 19.59
C ARG A 193 1.17 -8.97 20.13
N PRO A 194 0.96 -10.26 19.84
CA PRO A 194 1.87 -11.29 20.35
C PRO A 194 3.32 -11.06 19.90
N ALA A 195 3.53 -10.78 18.60
CA ALA A 195 4.84 -10.51 18.04
C ALA A 195 5.42 -9.16 18.53
N ILE A 196 4.57 -8.14 18.71
CA ILE A 196 4.99 -6.85 19.27
C ILE A 196 5.52 -7.04 20.70
N ARG A 197 4.83 -7.81 21.53
CA ARG A 197 5.28 -8.10 22.91
C ARG A 197 6.59 -8.89 22.95
N GLU A 198 6.78 -9.82 22.01
CA GLU A 198 8.03 -10.54 21.89
C GLU A 198 9.18 -9.61 21.51
N LEU A 199 8.95 -8.69 20.56
CA LEU A 199 9.93 -7.73 20.08
C LEU A 199 10.31 -6.70 21.14
N THR A 200 9.31 -6.09 21.83
CA THR A 200 9.51 -4.97 22.74
C THR A 200 9.76 -5.40 24.19
N GLY A 201 9.50 -6.68 24.49
CA GLY A 201 9.61 -7.22 25.83
C GLY A 201 8.52 -6.72 26.80
N PRO A 202 8.54 -7.21 28.06
CA PRO A 202 7.51 -6.88 29.05
C PRO A 202 7.49 -5.41 29.44
N SER A 203 8.58 -4.68 29.26
CA SER A 203 8.68 -3.25 29.59
C SER A 203 8.02 -2.33 28.55
N GLY A 204 7.72 -2.83 27.36
CA GLY A 204 7.16 -2.03 26.26
C GLY A 204 5.69 -1.61 26.45
N GLY A 205 4.96 -2.26 27.38
CA GLY A 205 3.56 -1.90 27.68
C GLY A 205 2.54 -2.29 26.60
N TRP A 206 2.93 -2.98 25.53
CA TRP A 206 2.10 -3.34 24.36
C TRP A 206 1.21 -4.58 24.54
#